data_4ca01917c784286475f4153c7ed9d4f4
#
_entry.id   4ca01917c784286475f4153c7ed9d4f4
#
_cell.length_a   1.000
_cell.length_b   1.000
_cell.length_c   1.000
_cell.angle_alpha   90.00
_cell.angle_beta   90.00
_cell.angle_gamma   90.00
#
_symmetry.space_group_name_H-M   'P 1'
#
loop_
_entity.id
_entity.type
_entity.pdbx_description
1 polymer ?
#
loop_
_entity_poly.entity_id
_entity_poly.type
_entity_poly.pdbx_seq_one_letter_code
_entity_poly.pdbx_strand_id
1 'polypeptide(L)'
;MIGVPDAPYNESIWIASIQNGVDRLIAADGQDPQQCRIALAGHLKDSSSYYLKLFPRWEFQPFGNVASLNATDIRGLYFNEASRAQLQNDKVPSGTQEFLERFTQSKHYADLAEERSVLDEYKRRYSYSDSPFPPIYTTVDAVVVEAGYILLVQRKYSPGKGTWALPGGFVGREEKLLDAAIRELKEETKLKVPLPVLRGSVRGNHVFDAPGRSQRGRTITHAYFFELTHNQWSGLTEIRAADDAADARWVPLSEFLQMQDRIYEDHFFIANHFLGGLGLQPHF
;
A
#
# COMPACT_ATOMS: atom_id res chain seq x y z
N MET A 1 -10.78 -18.77 -2.34
CA MET A 1 -10.52 -17.47 -1.65
C MET A 1 -10.14 -16.47 -2.73
N ILE A 2 -10.72 -15.28 -2.72
CA ILE A 2 -10.38 -14.19 -3.64
C ILE A 2 -9.77 -13.09 -2.79
N GLY A 3 -8.58 -12.61 -3.19
CA GLY A 3 -7.98 -11.41 -2.62
C GLY A 3 -8.67 -10.17 -3.19
N VAL A 4 -9.03 -9.22 -2.35
CA VAL A 4 -9.55 -7.92 -2.77
C VAL A 4 -8.53 -6.86 -2.37
N PRO A 5 -8.04 -6.04 -3.31
CA PRO A 5 -7.11 -4.98 -3.00
C PRO A 5 -7.79 -3.92 -2.12
N ASP A 6 -7.04 -3.34 -1.21
CA ASP A 6 -7.50 -2.18 -0.44
C ASP A 6 -7.57 -0.93 -1.34
N ALA A 7 -8.45 0.01 -1.02
CA ALA A 7 -8.60 1.27 -1.74
C ALA A 7 -8.76 2.44 -0.76
N PRO A 8 -7.69 2.83 -0.05
CA PRO A 8 -7.74 3.73 1.09
C PRO A 8 -8.29 5.13 0.80
N TYR A 9 -8.33 5.53 -0.48
CA TYR A 9 -8.81 6.85 -0.91
C TYR A 9 -10.11 6.77 -1.73
N ASN A 10 -10.67 5.58 -1.96
CA ASN A 10 -11.90 5.41 -2.72
C ASN A 10 -12.71 4.20 -2.24
N GLU A 11 -13.52 4.42 -1.22
CA GLU A 11 -14.38 3.39 -0.63
C GLU A 11 -15.37 2.78 -1.63
N SER A 12 -15.86 3.58 -2.60
CA SER A 12 -16.79 3.08 -3.63
C SER A 12 -16.13 2.04 -4.54
N ILE A 13 -14.87 2.22 -4.91
CA ILE A 13 -14.09 1.23 -5.68
C ILE A 13 -13.90 -0.04 -4.84
N TRP A 14 -13.57 0.08 -3.56
CA TRP A 14 -13.41 -1.06 -2.67
C TRP A 14 -14.71 -1.87 -2.55
N ILE A 15 -15.86 -1.19 -2.34
CA ILE A 15 -17.18 -1.83 -2.29
C ILE A 15 -17.49 -2.56 -3.60
N ALA A 16 -17.29 -1.91 -4.75
CA ALA A 16 -17.52 -2.51 -6.06
C ALA A 16 -16.63 -3.75 -6.30
N SER A 17 -15.38 -3.71 -5.87
CA SER A 17 -14.44 -4.83 -5.98
C SER A 17 -14.89 -6.04 -5.17
N ILE A 18 -15.42 -5.82 -3.96
CA ILE A 18 -15.99 -6.89 -3.12
C ILE A 18 -17.25 -7.48 -3.79
N GLN A 19 -18.17 -6.63 -4.24
CA GLN A 19 -19.40 -7.08 -4.92
C GLN A 19 -19.08 -7.92 -6.15
N ASN A 20 -18.20 -7.43 -7.03
CA ASN A 20 -17.75 -8.17 -8.21
C ASN A 20 -17.08 -9.51 -7.86
N GLY A 21 -16.28 -9.53 -6.79
CA GLY A 21 -15.63 -10.75 -6.31
C GLY A 21 -16.65 -11.80 -5.85
N VAL A 22 -17.69 -11.39 -5.13
CA VAL A 22 -18.78 -12.26 -4.67
C VAL A 22 -19.60 -12.75 -5.85
N ASP A 23 -19.97 -11.88 -6.78
CA ASP A 23 -20.73 -12.25 -7.98
C ASP A 23 -19.98 -13.29 -8.82
N ARG A 24 -18.67 -13.16 -8.99
CA ARG A 24 -17.83 -14.15 -9.68
C ARG A 24 -17.81 -15.50 -8.97
N LEU A 25 -17.78 -15.51 -7.63
CA LEU A 25 -17.84 -16.77 -6.88
C LEU A 25 -19.18 -17.47 -7.06
N ILE A 26 -20.30 -16.74 -7.00
CA ILE A 26 -21.65 -17.26 -7.20
C ILE A 26 -21.80 -17.81 -8.61
N ALA A 27 -21.36 -17.06 -9.61
CA ALA A 27 -21.40 -17.49 -11.01
C ALA A 27 -20.52 -18.74 -11.27
N ALA A 28 -19.36 -18.83 -10.63
CA ALA A 28 -18.48 -19.99 -10.72
C ALA A 28 -19.12 -21.26 -10.11
N ASP A 29 -20.03 -21.10 -9.13
CA ASP A 29 -20.84 -22.18 -8.55
C ASP A 29 -22.12 -22.49 -9.39
N GLY A 30 -22.24 -21.87 -10.57
CA GLY A 30 -23.36 -22.11 -11.50
C GLY A 30 -24.67 -21.43 -11.10
N GLN A 31 -24.63 -20.47 -10.18
CA GLN A 31 -25.79 -19.74 -9.69
C GLN A 31 -25.88 -18.33 -10.29
N ASP A 32 -27.07 -17.75 -10.28
CA ASP A 32 -27.29 -16.36 -10.69
C ASP A 32 -27.10 -15.42 -9.49
N PRO A 33 -26.10 -14.51 -9.51
CA PRO A 33 -25.86 -13.57 -8.43
C PRO A 33 -27.09 -12.72 -8.06
N GLN A 34 -27.96 -12.43 -9.02
CA GLN A 34 -29.13 -11.60 -8.78
C GLN A 34 -30.26 -12.35 -8.03
N GLN A 35 -30.23 -13.68 -8.02
CA GLN A 35 -31.20 -14.51 -7.33
C GLN A 35 -30.69 -15.03 -5.98
N CYS A 36 -29.42 -14.80 -5.66
CA CYS A 36 -28.84 -15.25 -4.41
C CYS A 36 -29.08 -14.25 -3.27
N ARG A 37 -29.38 -14.78 -2.10
CA ARG A 37 -29.34 -14.01 -0.84
C ARG A 37 -27.92 -14.06 -0.29
N ILE A 38 -27.34 -12.89 -0.07
CA ILE A 38 -25.99 -12.75 0.43
C ILE A 38 -26.05 -12.23 1.86
N ALA A 39 -25.28 -12.81 2.77
CA ALA A 39 -25.14 -12.35 4.13
C ALA A 39 -23.67 -12.12 4.48
N LEU A 40 -23.39 -10.99 5.13
CA LEU A 40 -22.13 -10.70 5.77
C LEU A 40 -22.13 -11.26 7.17
N ALA A 41 -21.19 -12.11 7.48
CA ALA A 41 -20.97 -12.62 8.82
C ALA A 41 -19.83 -11.84 9.50
N GLY A 42 -20.06 -11.25 10.66
CA GLY A 42 -19.03 -10.46 11.30
C GLY A 42 -19.30 -10.07 12.73
N HIS A 43 -18.27 -9.55 13.39
CA HIS A 43 -18.30 -9.00 14.72
C HIS A 43 -18.17 -7.48 14.69
N LEU A 44 -19.14 -6.78 15.29
CA LEU A 44 -19.07 -5.33 15.47
C LEU A 44 -18.20 -5.03 16.70
N LYS A 45 -16.92 -4.83 16.48
CA LYS A 45 -15.95 -4.58 17.55
C LYS A 45 -16.05 -3.14 18.07
N ASP A 46 -15.95 -2.17 17.18
CA ASP A 46 -15.93 -0.74 17.45
C ASP A 46 -16.28 0.04 16.16
N SER A 47 -16.04 1.34 16.14
CA SER A 47 -16.28 2.19 14.97
C SER A 47 -15.53 1.74 13.70
N SER A 48 -14.42 1.01 13.82
CA SER A 48 -13.68 0.48 12.68
C SER A 48 -14.43 -0.62 11.92
N SER A 49 -15.49 -1.18 12.50
CA SER A 49 -16.35 -2.19 11.86
C SER A 49 -17.45 -1.60 10.97
N TYR A 50 -17.41 -0.29 10.69
CA TYR A 50 -18.41 0.41 9.88
C TYR A 50 -18.60 -0.20 8.49
N TYR A 51 -17.54 -0.75 7.91
CA TYR A 51 -17.55 -1.37 6.58
C TYR A 51 -18.55 -2.53 6.46
N LEU A 52 -18.89 -3.20 7.55
CA LEU A 52 -19.92 -4.25 7.56
C LEU A 52 -21.32 -3.73 7.25
N LYS A 53 -21.52 -2.42 7.28
CA LYS A 53 -22.79 -1.75 6.98
C LYS A 53 -22.83 -1.11 5.58
N LEU A 54 -21.77 -1.22 4.80
CA LEU A 54 -21.64 -0.58 3.47
C LEU A 54 -22.33 -1.36 2.34
N PHE A 55 -22.96 -2.50 2.65
CA PHE A 55 -23.64 -3.38 1.68
C PHE A 55 -25.13 -3.45 1.97
N PRO A 56 -25.93 -2.43 1.61
CA PRO A 56 -27.33 -2.32 2.05
C PRO A 56 -28.27 -3.41 1.47
N ARG A 57 -27.84 -4.12 0.44
CA ARG A 57 -28.59 -5.24 -0.14
C ARG A 57 -28.23 -6.60 0.48
N TRP A 58 -27.20 -6.66 1.31
CA TRP A 58 -26.74 -7.88 1.97
C TRP A 58 -27.23 -7.92 3.39
N GLU A 59 -27.61 -9.10 3.84
CA GLU A 59 -27.97 -9.30 5.24
C GLU A 59 -26.73 -9.23 6.12
N PHE A 60 -26.85 -8.65 7.31
CA PHE A 60 -25.77 -8.70 8.29
C PHE A 60 -26.11 -9.72 9.37
N GLN A 61 -25.25 -10.75 9.51
CA GLN A 61 -25.34 -11.77 10.54
C GLN A 61 -24.27 -11.48 11.62
N PRO A 62 -24.65 -10.90 12.75
CA PRO A 62 -23.68 -10.64 13.80
C PRO A 62 -23.26 -11.91 14.53
N PHE A 63 -21.98 -12.02 14.84
CA PHE A 63 -21.43 -13.05 15.73
C PHE A 63 -20.79 -12.40 16.95
N GLY A 64 -20.96 -13.01 18.12
CA GLY A 64 -20.25 -12.60 19.32
C GLY A 64 -18.75 -12.90 19.22
N ASN A 65 -17.94 -12.08 19.87
CA ASN A 65 -16.52 -12.38 19.99
C ASN A 65 -16.33 -13.58 20.92
N VAL A 66 -15.70 -14.64 20.42
CA VAL A 66 -15.41 -15.86 21.19
C VAL A 66 -14.08 -15.67 21.90
N ALA A 67 -14.07 -15.82 23.22
CA ALA A 67 -12.88 -15.78 24.09
C ALA A 67 -12.02 -14.49 23.94
N SER A 68 -12.62 -13.38 23.54
CA SER A 68 -11.93 -12.09 23.29
C SER A 68 -10.77 -12.20 22.28
N LEU A 69 -10.81 -13.17 21.39
CA LEU A 69 -9.78 -13.38 20.38
C LEU A 69 -9.82 -12.27 19.32
N ASN A 70 -8.64 -11.77 18.98
CA ASN A 70 -8.48 -10.87 17.85
C ASN A 70 -7.22 -11.21 17.04
N ALA A 71 -7.26 -10.90 15.76
CA ALA A 71 -6.17 -11.24 14.84
C ALA A 71 -4.86 -10.50 15.14
N THR A 72 -4.92 -9.33 15.78
CA THR A 72 -3.74 -8.54 16.14
C THR A 72 -2.92 -9.24 17.21
N ASP A 73 -3.57 -9.73 18.26
CA ASP A 73 -2.91 -10.48 19.36
C ASP A 73 -2.36 -11.81 18.85
N ILE A 74 -3.15 -12.53 18.03
CA ILE A 74 -2.70 -13.78 17.42
C ILE A 74 -1.45 -13.56 16.57
N ARG A 75 -1.43 -12.55 15.71
CA ARG A 75 -0.24 -12.20 14.92
C ARG A 75 0.93 -11.76 15.79
N GLY A 76 0.66 -11.04 16.88
CA GLY A 76 1.68 -10.66 17.86
C GLY A 76 2.40 -11.87 18.44
N LEU A 77 1.63 -12.88 18.87
CA LEU A 77 2.17 -14.14 19.39
C LEU A 77 2.89 -14.96 18.29
N TYR A 78 2.33 -15.01 17.09
CA TYR A 78 2.82 -15.84 15.99
C TYR A 78 4.21 -15.41 15.49
N PHE A 79 4.43 -14.13 15.31
CA PHE A 79 5.73 -13.59 14.85
C PHE A 79 6.76 -13.44 15.96
N ASN A 80 6.41 -13.69 17.22
CA ASN A 80 7.34 -13.73 18.32
C ASN A 80 7.66 -15.18 18.67
N GLU A 81 8.89 -15.62 18.39
CA GLU A 81 9.31 -17.01 18.56
C GLU A 81 9.12 -17.50 20.00
N ALA A 82 9.43 -16.67 21.00
CA ALA A 82 9.31 -17.02 22.42
C ALA A 82 7.85 -17.22 22.87
N SER A 83 6.89 -16.56 22.23
CA SER A 83 5.47 -16.64 22.59
C SER A 83 4.63 -17.50 21.64
N ARG A 84 5.20 -17.99 20.54
CA ARG A 84 4.48 -18.80 19.54
C ARG A 84 3.84 -20.06 20.13
N ALA A 85 4.50 -20.71 21.07
CA ALA A 85 3.95 -21.87 21.76
C ALA A 85 2.62 -21.60 22.49
N GLN A 86 2.32 -20.34 22.83
CA GLN A 86 1.06 -19.95 23.45
C GLN A 86 -0.14 -20.01 22.48
N LEU A 87 0.10 -20.12 21.17
CA LEU A 87 -0.97 -20.31 20.18
C LEU A 87 -1.50 -21.74 20.13
N GLN A 88 -0.77 -22.71 20.67
CA GLN A 88 -1.16 -24.13 20.68
C GLN A 88 -2.28 -24.46 21.67
N ASN A 89 -2.64 -23.54 22.57
CA ASN A 89 -3.62 -23.75 23.62
C ASN A 89 -4.98 -23.16 23.21
N ASP A 90 -5.77 -23.89 22.42
CA ASP A 90 -7.19 -23.64 22.08
C ASP A 90 -7.54 -22.26 21.48
N LYS A 91 -6.53 -21.44 21.18
CA LYS A 91 -6.75 -20.08 20.61
C LYS A 91 -7.04 -20.08 19.11
N VAL A 92 -6.62 -21.11 18.40
CA VAL A 92 -6.86 -21.26 16.96
C VAL A 92 -7.23 -22.70 16.61
N PRO A 93 -8.09 -22.93 15.61
CA PRO A 93 -8.45 -24.29 15.17
C PRO A 93 -7.23 -25.10 14.73
N SER A 94 -7.27 -26.43 14.92
CA SER A 94 -6.15 -27.33 14.62
C SER A 94 -5.64 -27.22 13.19
N GLY A 95 -6.54 -27.16 12.20
CA GLY A 95 -6.14 -26.95 10.79
C GLY A 95 -5.43 -25.62 10.54
N THR A 96 -5.76 -24.57 11.31
CA THR A 96 -5.03 -23.30 11.27
C THR A 96 -3.64 -23.44 11.90
N GLN A 97 -3.52 -24.19 13.02
CA GLN A 97 -2.22 -24.46 13.66
C GLN A 97 -1.28 -25.18 12.70
N GLU A 98 -1.75 -26.27 12.07
CA GLU A 98 -0.97 -27.01 11.07
C GLU A 98 -0.52 -26.13 9.88
N PHE A 99 -1.41 -25.26 9.41
CA PHE A 99 -1.05 -24.30 8.36
C PHE A 99 0.04 -23.34 8.84
N LEU A 100 -0.12 -22.74 10.01
CA LEU A 100 0.83 -21.78 10.58
C LEU A 100 2.21 -22.42 10.83
N GLU A 101 2.26 -23.67 11.31
CA GLU A 101 3.51 -24.42 11.48
C GLU A 101 4.24 -24.62 10.16
N ARG A 102 3.54 -25.08 9.11
CA ARG A 102 4.12 -25.22 7.78
C ARG A 102 4.57 -23.89 7.19
N PHE A 103 3.79 -22.84 7.42
CA PHE A 103 4.07 -21.52 6.91
C PHE A 103 5.38 -20.93 7.48
N THR A 104 5.74 -21.23 8.75
CA THR A 104 7.01 -20.80 9.35
C THR A 104 8.25 -21.30 8.58
N GLN A 105 8.12 -22.39 7.82
CA GLN A 105 9.21 -22.96 7.03
C GLN A 105 9.33 -22.31 5.64
N SER A 106 8.43 -21.41 5.29
CA SER A 106 8.42 -20.75 3.98
C SER A 106 9.33 -19.54 3.94
N LYS A 107 9.88 -19.27 2.75
CA LYS A 107 10.60 -18.00 2.49
C LYS A 107 9.71 -16.79 2.76
N HIS A 108 8.43 -16.89 2.44
CA HIS A 108 7.48 -15.80 2.63
C HIS A 108 7.31 -15.44 4.12
N TYR A 109 7.30 -16.45 5.02
CA TYR A 109 7.32 -16.17 6.45
C TYR A 109 8.59 -15.44 6.89
N ALA A 110 9.75 -15.87 6.39
CA ALA A 110 11.03 -15.23 6.72
C ALA A 110 11.05 -13.75 6.29
N ASP A 111 10.57 -13.47 5.08
CA ASP A 111 10.47 -12.11 4.55
C ASP A 111 9.52 -11.24 5.42
N LEU A 112 8.36 -11.76 5.82
CA LEU A 112 7.41 -11.07 6.71
C LEU A 112 7.96 -10.85 8.13
N ALA A 113 8.72 -11.81 8.66
CA ALA A 113 9.34 -11.69 9.98
C ALA A 113 10.44 -10.63 9.98
N GLU A 114 11.26 -10.57 8.92
CA GLU A 114 12.26 -9.51 8.71
C GLU A 114 11.56 -8.14 8.66
N GLU A 115 10.54 -8.01 7.82
CA GLU A 115 9.80 -6.76 7.67
C GLU A 115 9.18 -6.29 9.00
N ARG A 116 8.57 -7.20 9.73
CA ARG A 116 8.03 -6.90 11.06
C ARG A 116 9.10 -6.43 12.04
N SER A 117 10.25 -7.09 12.08
CA SER A 117 11.37 -6.70 12.95
C SER A 117 11.84 -5.28 12.66
N VAL A 118 11.96 -4.92 11.37
CA VAL A 118 12.31 -3.56 10.95
C VAL A 118 11.25 -2.55 11.39
N LEU A 119 9.96 -2.87 11.23
CA LEU A 119 8.87 -1.99 11.64
C LEU A 119 8.80 -1.81 13.16
N ASP A 120 9.02 -2.86 13.95
CA ASP A 120 9.02 -2.79 15.41
C ASP A 120 10.22 -1.96 15.92
N GLU A 121 11.41 -2.12 15.30
CA GLU A 121 12.58 -1.27 15.58
C GLU A 121 12.32 0.19 15.21
N TYR A 122 11.67 0.44 14.06
CA TYR A 122 11.28 1.77 13.62
C TYR A 122 10.37 2.45 14.66
N LYS A 123 9.32 1.76 15.09
CA LYS A 123 8.39 2.25 16.12
C LYS A 123 9.11 2.52 17.43
N ARG A 124 10.00 1.61 17.86
CA ARG A 124 10.79 1.80 19.09
C ARG A 124 11.69 3.03 19.02
N ARG A 125 12.38 3.25 17.90
CA ARG A 125 13.31 4.36 17.70
C ARG A 125 12.62 5.72 17.63
N TYR A 126 11.45 5.78 17.02
CA TYR A 126 10.72 7.02 16.74
C TYR A 126 9.47 7.20 17.61
N SER A 127 9.29 6.37 18.63
CA SER A 127 8.22 6.54 19.61
C SER A 127 8.62 7.58 20.66
N TYR A 128 7.85 8.65 20.73
CA TYR A 128 7.93 9.64 21.81
C TYR A 128 6.93 9.26 22.89
N SER A 129 7.35 8.43 23.84
CA SER A 129 6.47 7.93 24.93
C SER A 129 5.89 9.05 25.80
N ASP A 130 6.62 10.17 25.92
CA ASP A 130 6.29 11.29 26.81
C ASP A 130 5.56 12.43 26.09
N SER A 131 5.33 12.30 24.77
CA SER A 131 4.54 13.27 24.01
C SER A 131 3.04 13.00 24.16
N PRO A 132 2.20 14.02 24.48
CA PRO A 132 0.75 13.86 24.50
C PRO A 132 0.16 13.58 23.10
N PHE A 133 0.92 13.87 22.06
CA PHE A 133 0.58 13.60 20.66
C PHE A 133 1.66 12.78 19.99
N PRO A 134 1.31 11.62 19.38
CA PRO A 134 2.28 10.84 18.61
C PRO A 134 2.86 11.66 17.45
N PRO A 135 4.10 11.42 17.05
CA PRO A 135 4.71 12.12 15.92
C PRO A 135 3.94 11.81 14.63
N ILE A 136 3.78 12.84 13.80
CA ILE A 136 3.27 12.72 12.43
C ILE A 136 4.44 13.01 11.50
N TYR A 137 4.77 12.03 10.66
CA TYR A 137 5.88 12.14 9.71
C TYR A 137 5.37 12.74 8.40
N THR A 138 6.16 13.67 7.87
CA THR A 138 5.91 14.25 6.55
C THR A 138 6.87 13.63 5.54
N THR A 139 6.30 13.11 4.45
CA THR A 139 7.02 12.57 3.31
C THR A 139 6.62 13.30 2.03
N VAL A 140 7.36 13.05 0.96
CA VAL A 140 7.05 13.50 -0.38
C VAL A 140 7.17 12.36 -1.35
N ASP A 141 6.36 12.38 -2.42
CA ASP A 141 6.42 11.42 -3.51
C ASP A 141 6.39 12.16 -4.86
N ALA A 142 7.14 11.67 -5.83
CA ALA A 142 7.19 12.21 -7.17
C ALA A 142 6.52 11.24 -8.16
N VAL A 143 5.36 11.62 -8.69
CA VAL A 143 4.72 10.96 -9.83
C VAL A 143 5.26 11.59 -11.10
N VAL A 144 6.16 10.91 -11.78
CA VAL A 144 6.84 11.45 -12.97
C VAL A 144 6.40 10.68 -14.21
N VAL A 145 5.84 11.39 -15.19
CA VAL A 145 5.37 10.81 -16.45
C VAL A 145 6.11 11.46 -17.64
N GLU A 146 6.52 10.62 -18.57
CA GLU A 146 7.11 11.03 -19.85
C GLU A 146 6.60 10.11 -20.96
N ALA A 147 6.04 10.66 -22.03
CA ALA A 147 5.62 9.92 -23.23
C ALA A 147 4.77 8.64 -22.96
N GLY A 148 3.90 8.65 -21.96
CA GLY A 148 3.07 7.49 -21.62
C GLY A 148 3.75 6.44 -20.74
N TYR A 149 4.87 6.79 -20.11
CA TYR A 149 5.58 5.97 -19.14
C TYR A 149 5.60 6.67 -17.78
N ILE A 150 5.54 5.90 -16.71
CA ILE A 150 5.74 6.36 -15.33
C ILE A 150 7.09 5.90 -14.80
N LEU A 151 7.77 6.76 -14.07
CA LEU A 151 9.03 6.44 -13.42
C LEU A 151 8.76 5.75 -12.07
N LEU A 152 9.30 4.55 -11.90
CA LEU A 152 9.25 3.80 -10.65
C LEU A 152 10.66 3.42 -10.20
N VAL A 153 10.82 3.25 -8.89
CA VAL A 153 12.01 2.71 -8.24
C VAL A 153 11.67 1.41 -7.55
N GLN A 154 12.60 0.45 -7.52
CA GLN A 154 12.45 -0.77 -6.75
C GLN A 154 13.10 -0.60 -5.39
N ARG A 155 12.36 -0.87 -4.32
CA ARG A 155 12.87 -0.73 -2.94
C ARG A 155 13.96 -1.74 -2.65
N LYS A 156 15.08 -1.24 -2.12
CA LYS A 156 16.26 -2.05 -1.79
C LYS A 156 16.15 -2.70 -0.41
N TYR A 157 15.48 -2.04 0.53
CA TYR A 157 15.42 -2.42 1.94
C TYR A 157 13.99 -2.61 2.42
N SER A 158 13.82 -3.37 3.50
CA SER A 158 12.56 -3.47 4.25
C SER A 158 12.23 -2.14 4.97
N PRO A 159 10.95 -1.79 5.14
CA PRO A 159 9.78 -2.53 4.68
C PRO A 159 9.54 -2.44 3.17
N GLY A 160 8.87 -3.44 2.60
CA GLY A 160 8.52 -3.45 1.18
C GLY A 160 9.69 -3.76 0.23
N LYS A 161 10.75 -4.43 0.69
CA LYS A 161 11.89 -4.83 -0.14
C LYS A 161 11.48 -5.59 -1.39
N GLY A 162 11.94 -5.11 -2.56
CA GLY A 162 11.65 -5.70 -3.86
C GLY A 162 10.34 -5.21 -4.50
N THR A 163 9.48 -4.49 -3.79
CA THR A 163 8.31 -3.85 -4.38
C THR A 163 8.69 -2.59 -5.15
N TRP A 164 7.86 -2.18 -6.10
CA TRP A 164 8.01 -0.93 -6.82
C TRP A 164 7.37 0.22 -6.07
N ALA A 165 7.92 1.40 -6.17
CA ALA A 165 7.44 2.59 -5.49
C ALA A 165 7.61 3.84 -6.37
N LEU A 166 6.91 4.89 -6.03
CA LEU A 166 7.23 6.22 -6.51
C LEU A 166 8.54 6.68 -5.88
N PRO A 167 9.40 7.41 -6.58
CA PRO A 167 10.52 8.10 -5.96
C PRO A 167 10.04 9.03 -4.85
N GLY A 168 10.65 8.96 -3.67
CA GLY A 168 10.20 9.77 -2.54
C GLY A 168 10.77 9.36 -1.19
N GLY A 169 10.63 10.24 -0.21
CA GLY A 169 11.18 10.02 1.12
C GLY A 169 10.77 11.08 2.14
N PHE A 170 11.50 11.13 3.23
CA PHE A 170 11.23 12.07 4.32
C PHE A 170 11.68 13.48 3.98
N VAL A 171 10.88 14.46 4.43
CA VAL A 171 11.22 15.87 4.32
C VAL A 171 12.25 16.24 5.38
N GLY A 172 13.35 16.86 4.95
CA GLY A 172 14.36 17.42 5.84
C GLY A 172 13.84 18.65 6.59
N ARG A 173 14.50 18.97 7.72
CA ARG A 173 14.06 20.06 8.60
C ARG A 173 13.97 21.43 7.94
N GLU A 174 14.85 21.70 6.99
CA GLU A 174 15.08 23.04 6.44
C GLU A 174 14.80 23.11 4.95
N GLU A 175 14.06 22.14 4.40
CA GLU A 175 13.70 22.11 2.98
C GLU A 175 12.19 22.26 2.76
N LYS A 176 11.84 22.82 1.60
CA LYS A 176 10.44 22.91 1.18
C LYS A 176 10.02 21.58 0.55
N LEU A 177 8.71 21.27 0.64
CA LEU A 177 8.17 20.00 0.15
C LEU A 177 8.50 19.71 -1.32
N LEU A 178 8.38 20.69 -2.22
CA LEU A 178 8.75 20.50 -3.63
C LEU A 178 10.26 20.27 -3.81
N ASP A 179 11.08 20.93 -2.99
CA ASP A 179 12.53 20.75 -3.05
C ASP A 179 12.93 19.36 -2.58
N ALA A 180 12.29 18.86 -1.50
CA ALA A 180 12.42 17.50 -1.03
C ALA A 180 12.03 16.48 -2.12
N ALA A 181 10.87 16.66 -2.78
CA ALA A 181 10.42 15.76 -3.84
C ALA A 181 11.41 15.71 -5.01
N ILE A 182 11.95 16.86 -5.41
CA ILE A 182 12.96 16.92 -6.48
C ILE A 182 14.29 16.32 -6.02
N ARG A 183 14.70 16.51 -4.77
CA ARG A 183 15.92 15.92 -4.21
C ARG A 183 15.84 14.40 -4.23
N GLU A 184 14.78 13.82 -3.63
CA GLU A 184 14.56 12.38 -3.58
C GLU A 184 14.51 11.77 -4.99
N LEU A 185 13.71 12.40 -5.90
CA LEU A 185 13.65 11.98 -7.29
C LEU A 185 15.05 11.90 -7.93
N LYS A 186 15.91 12.89 -7.70
CA LYS A 186 17.25 12.90 -8.28
C LYS A 186 18.22 11.96 -7.56
N GLU A 187 18.10 11.79 -6.25
CA GLU A 187 18.93 10.89 -5.46
C GLU A 187 18.70 9.44 -5.86
N GLU A 188 17.46 9.02 -5.95
CA GLU A 188 17.09 7.62 -6.23
C GLU A 188 17.20 7.23 -7.72
N THR A 189 16.99 8.19 -8.64
CA THR A 189 16.89 7.87 -10.08
C THR A 189 17.99 8.46 -10.94
N LYS A 190 18.81 9.37 -10.40
CA LYS A 190 19.82 10.15 -11.17
C LYS A 190 19.26 10.76 -12.46
N LEU A 191 17.97 11.10 -12.45
CA LEU A 191 17.25 11.67 -13.60
C LEU A 191 17.99 12.90 -14.18
N LYS A 192 18.33 12.83 -15.46
CA LYS A 192 19.13 13.85 -16.14
C LYS A 192 18.26 14.98 -16.70
N VAL A 193 17.51 15.64 -15.81
CA VAL A 193 16.72 16.82 -16.12
C VAL A 193 17.23 18.03 -15.31
N PRO A 194 17.47 19.18 -15.94
CA PRO A 194 17.87 20.39 -15.20
C PRO A 194 16.80 20.83 -14.21
N LEU A 195 17.21 21.35 -13.04
CA LEU A 195 16.31 21.76 -11.97
C LEU A 195 15.21 22.75 -12.40
N PRO A 196 15.49 23.79 -13.23
CA PRO A 196 14.44 24.68 -13.70
C PRO A 196 13.37 23.96 -14.56
N VAL A 197 13.78 22.96 -15.34
CA VAL A 197 12.86 22.16 -16.18
C VAL A 197 11.98 21.29 -15.29
N LEU A 198 12.55 20.61 -14.29
CA LEU A 198 11.77 19.82 -13.31
C LEU A 198 10.73 20.70 -12.59
N ARG A 199 11.13 21.87 -12.11
CA ARG A 199 10.19 22.81 -11.48
C ARG A 199 9.07 23.26 -12.44
N GLY A 200 9.42 23.50 -13.71
CA GLY A 200 8.46 23.87 -14.76
C GLY A 200 7.56 22.72 -15.22
N SER A 201 7.92 21.47 -14.93
CA SER A 201 7.13 20.28 -15.31
C SER A 201 6.06 19.88 -14.29
N VAL A 202 6.01 20.52 -13.12
CA VAL A 202 4.96 20.29 -12.13
C VAL A 202 3.59 20.67 -12.68
N ARG A 203 2.65 19.73 -12.71
CA ARG A 203 1.26 19.95 -13.17
C ARG A 203 0.25 19.94 -12.04
N GLY A 204 0.62 19.41 -10.89
CA GLY A 204 -0.26 19.35 -9.72
C GLY A 204 0.44 18.78 -8.50
N ASN A 205 -0.24 18.90 -7.37
CA ASN A 205 0.14 18.24 -6.13
C ASN A 205 -1.11 17.86 -5.35
N HIS A 206 -0.99 16.88 -4.49
CA HIS A 206 -2.06 16.46 -3.60
C HIS A 206 -1.48 15.89 -2.30
N VAL A 207 -2.27 15.98 -1.23
CA VAL A 207 -1.91 15.44 0.09
C VAL A 207 -2.64 14.12 0.30
N PHE A 208 -1.91 13.08 0.67
CA PHE A 208 -2.44 11.77 1.00
C PHE A 208 -2.19 11.50 2.48
N ASP A 209 -3.26 11.36 3.24
CA ASP A 209 -3.24 11.37 4.70
C ASP A 209 -4.06 10.27 5.35
N ALA A 210 -4.39 9.20 4.63
CA ALA A 210 -5.11 8.06 5.23
C ALA A 210 -4.38 7.57 6.49
N PRO A 211 -5.06 7.41 7.64
CA PRO A 211 -4.41 7.12 8.92
C PRO A 211 -3.52 5.87 8.91
N GLY A 212 -3.92 4.86 8.17
CA GLY A 212 -3.22 3.58 8.06
C GLY A 212 -2.31 3.43 6.82
N ARG A 213 -2.04 4.52 6.07
CA ARG A 213 -1.32 4.46 4.80
C ARG A 213 0.10 3.89 4.91
N SER A 214 0.74 4.01 6.06
CA SER A 214 2.06 3.43 6.30
C SER A 214 2.13 2.69 7.63
N GLN A 215 2.74 1.51 7.60
CA GLN A 215 2.98 0.71 8.81
C GLN A 215 4.11 1.27 9.69
N ARG A 216 4.94 2.18 9.16
CA ARG A 216 6.03 2.83 9.90
C ARG A 216 5.54 3.79 10.99
N GLY A 217 4.31 4.29 10.84
CA GLY A 217 3.70 5.24 11.76
C GLY A 217 2.74 6.18 11.03
N ARG A 218 2.16 7.14 11.75
CA ARG A 218 1.30 8.16 11.16
C ARG A 218 2.10 9.02 10.17
N THR A 219 1.84 8.85 8.88
CA THR A 219 2.57 9.52 7.81
C THR A 219 1.60 10.30 6.93
N ILE A 220 1.97 11.50 6.56
CA ILE A 220 1.28 12.33 5.56
C ILE A 220 2.26 12.56 4.42
N THR A 221 1.87 12.24 3.19
CA THR A 221 2.71 12.54 2.03
C THR A 221 2.12 13.65 1.17
N HIS A 222 3.01 14.51 0.67
CA HIS A 222 2.72 15.50 -0.36
C HIS A 222 3.26 14.97 -1.68
N ALA A 223 2.39 14.46 -2.53
CA ALA A 223 2.75 13.97 -3.85
C ALA A 223 2.71 15.09 -4.88
N TYR A 224 3.73 15.13 -5.74
CA TYR A 224 3.85 16.07 -6.85
C TYR A 224 3.80 15.34 -8.17
N PHE A 225 2.98 15.81 -9.10
CA PHE A 225 2.89 15.28 -10.45
C PHE A 225 3.76 16.09 -11.40
N PHE A 226 4.73 15.42 -12.00
CA PHE A 226 5.66 15.95 -13.00
C PHE A 226 5.32 15.35 -14.36
N GLU A 227 5.02 16.19 -15.33
CA GLU A 227 4.84 15.77 -16.72
C GLU A 227 6.02 16.31 -17.53
N LEU A 228 6.94 15.42 -17.88
CA LEU A 228 8.11 15.77 -18.67
C LEU A 228 7.76 15.85 -20.14
N THR A 229 8.24 16.92 -20.78
CA THR A 229 8.12 17.06 -22.23
C THR A 229 9.10 16.11 -22.91
N HIS A 230 8.54 15.15 -23.66
CA HIS A 230 9.35 14.21 -24.41
C HIS A 230 9.98 14.87 -25.64
N ASN A 231 11.29 14.64 -25.81
CA ASN A 231 11.96 14.98 -27.06
C ASN A 231 11.98 13.73 -27.97
N GLN A 232 11.13 13.71 -28.99
CA GLN A 232 10.96 12.58 -29.91
C GLN A 232 12.25 12.07 -30.59
N TRP A 233 13.34 12.82 -30.50
CA TRP A 233 14.62 12.48 -31.10
C TRP A 233 15.61 11.82 -30.12
N SER A 234 15.35 11.87 -28.83
CA SER A 234 16.31 11.41 -27.80
C SER A 234 15.89 10.16 -27.00
N GLY A 235 14.72 9.61 -27.28
CA GLY A 235 14.15 8.55 -26.43
C GLY A 235 13.74 9.08 -25.04
N LEU A 236 13.36 8.20 -24.11
CA LEU A 236 13.03 8.58 -22.74
C LEU A 236 14.26 9.13 -22.02
N THR A 237 14.02 10.04 -21.09
CA THR A 237 15.09 10.63 -20.26
C THR A 237 15.89 9.55 -19.54
N GLU A 238 17.22 9.65 -19.59
CA GLU A 238 18.12 8.72 -18.93
C GLU A 238 17.95 8.74 -17.42
N ILE A 239 17.86 7.54 -16.85
CA ILE A 239 17.78 7.30 -15.42
C ILE A 239 18.77 6.20 -15.00
N ARG A 240 19.10 6.20 -13.72
CA ARG A 240 19.90 5.13 -13.09
C ARG A 240 19.54 5.03 -11.62
N ALA A 241 19.22 3.83 -11.16
CA ALA A 241 19.00 3.56 -9.75
C ALA A 241 20.21 3.95 -8.89
N ALA A 242 19.95 4.56 -7.76
CA ALA A 242 20.95 4.93 -6.77
C ALA A 242 20.30 5.08 -5.38
N ASP A 243 21.10 5.29 -4.36
CA ASP A 243 20.71 5.44 -2.96
C ASP A 243 19.89 4.22 -2.47
N ASP A 244 18.67 4.42 -2.04
CA ASP A 244 17.78 3.37 -1.52
C ASP A 244 17.04 2.58 -2.61
N ALA A 245 17.23 2.92 -3.89
CA ALA A 245 16.69 2.21 -5.03
C ALA A 245 17.62 1.05 -5.47
N ALA A 246 17.07 -0.16 -5.55
CA ALA A 246 17.73 -1.32 -6.13
C ALA A 246 17.70 -1.28 -7.68
N ASP A 247 16.63 -0.75 -8.25
CA ASP A 247 16.42 -0.55 -9.68
C ASP A 247 15.57 0.71 -9.91
N ALA A 248 15.63 1.27 -11.11
CA ALA A 248 14.78 2.39 -11.54
C ALA A 248 14.37 2.17 -12.99
N ARG A 249 13.08 2.30 -13.29
CA ARG A 249 12.53 2.02 -14.62
C ARG A 249 11.47 3.02 -15.05
N TRP A 250 11.45 3.27 -16.34
CA TRP A 250 10.28 3.77 -17.03
C TRP A 250 9.33 2.62 -17.35
N VAL A 251 8.16 2.62 -16.75
CA VAL A 251 7.14 1.58 -16.91
C VAL A 251 6.01 2.13 -17.77
N PRO A 252 5.59 1.43 -18.85
CA PRO A 252 4.42 1.85 -19.62
C PRO A 252 3.19 2.01 -18.72
N LEU A 253 2.39 3.05 -18.90
CA LEU A 253 1.20 3.28 -18.07
C LEU A 253 0.21 2.11 -18.15
N SER A 254 0.11 1.43 -19.31
CA SER A 254 -0.71 0.22 -19.47
C SER A 254 -0.24 -0.97 -18.62
N GLU A 255 1.08 -1.09 -18.39
CA GLU A 255 1.65 -2.09 -17.49
C GLU A 255 1.46 -1.66 -16.04
N PHE A 256 1.73 -0.40 -15.70
CA PHE A 256 1.57 0.14 -14.35
C PHE A 256 0.16 -0.12 -13.79
N LEU A 257 -0.88 0.07 -14.59
CA LEU A 257 -2.27 -0.16 -14.18
C LEU A 257 -2.57 -1.61 -13.77
N GLN A 258 -1.69 -2.55 -14.13
CA GLN A 258 -1.80 -3.97 -13.76
C GLN A 258 -0.81 -4.39 -12.65
N MET A 259 -0.07 -3.43 -12.08
CA MET A 259 0.97 -3.71 -11.09
C MET A 259 0.54 -3.47 -9.64
N GLN A 260 -0.73 -3.26 -9.35
CA GLN A 260 -1.21 -2.85 -8.03
C GLN A 260 -0.66 -3.73 -6.88
N ASP A 261 -0.60 -5.03 -7.07
CA ASP A 261 -0.10 -6.03 -6.12
C ASP A 261 1.43 -6.01 -5.92
N ARG A 262 2.16 -5.33 -6.81
CA ARG A 262 3.62 -5.18 -6.78
C ARG A 262 4.08 -3.80 -6.34
N ILE A 263 3.14 -2.90 -6.07
CA ILE A 263 3.43 -1.51 -5.67
C ILE A 263 3.39 -1.39 -4.14
N TYR A 264 4.36 -0.68 -3.60
CA TYR A 264 4.55 -0.47 -2.17
C TYR A 264 3.42 0.39 -1.58
N GLU A 265 2.87 -0.04 -0.45
CA GLU A 265 1.84 0.69 0.32
C GLU A 265 0.74 1.26 -0.59
N ASP A 266 0.47 2.55 -0.52
CA ASP A 266 -0.57 3.24 -1.27
C ASP A 266 -0.08 3.98 -2.54
N HIS A 267 1.17 3.78 -2.95
CA HIS A 267 1.77 4.48 -4.09
C HIS A 267 1.04 4.24 -5.41
N PHE A 268 0.38 3.09 -5.58
CA PHE A 268 -0.49 2.84 -6.73
C PHE A 268 -1.67 3.83 -6.78
N PHE A 269 -2.31 4.07 -5.64
CA PHE A 269 -3.45 4.98 -5.54
C PHE A 269 -3.02 6.45 -5.67
N ILE A 270 -1.85 6.79 -5.13
CA ILE A 270 -1.24 8.11 -5.30
C ILE A 270 -1.02 8.42 -6.79
N ALA A 271 -0.40 7.50 -7.53
CA ALA A 271 -0.19 7.68 -8.96
C ALA A 271 -1.53 7.75 -9.73
N ASN A 272 -2.47 6.85 -9.44
CA ASN A 272 -3.78 6.81 -10.10
C ASN A 272 -4.60 8.08 -9.89
N HIS A 273 -4.46 8.75 -8.75
CA HIS A 273 -5.12 10.05 -8.52
C HIS A 273 -4.77 11.06 -9.63
N PHE A 274 -3.51 11.14 -10.01
CA PHE A 274 -3.07 12.05 -11.07
C PHE A 274 -3.35 11.50 -12.47
N LEU A 275 -3.16 10.19 -12.67
CA LEU A 275 -3.39 9.53 -13.96
C LEU A 275 -4.87 9.51 -14.35
N GLY A 276 -5.79 9.43 -13.39
CA GLY A 276 -7.23 9.53 -13.61
C GLY A 276 -7.61 10.87 -14.25
N GLY A 277 -6.93 11.95 -13.89
CA GLY A 277 -7.05 13.26 -14.55
C GLY A 277 -6.60 13.27 -16.02
N LEU A 278 -5.79 12.30 -16.45
CA LEU A 278 -5.39 12.09 -17.85
C LEU A 278 -6.37 11.18 -18.62
N GLY A 279 -7.50 10.77 -18.02
CA GLY A 279 -8.48 9.88 -18.63
C GLY A 279 -8.07 8.38 -18.62
N LEU A 280 -6.98 8.04 -17.93
CA LEU A 280 -6.54 6.66 -17.76
C LEU A 280 -7.28 6.04 -16.59
N GLN A 281 -8.11 5.04 -16.85
CA GLN A 281 -8.83 4.28 -15.82
C GLN A 281 -8.27 2.86 -15.75
N PRO A 282 -8.02 2.31 -14.55
CA PRO A 282 -7.72 0.89 -14.42
C PRO A 282 -8.92 0.07 -14.90
N HIS A 283 -8.68 -0.93 -15.72
CA HIS A 283 -9.71 -1.91 -16.09
C HIS A 283 -9.86 -2.90 -14.94
N PHE A 284 -10.94 -2.79 -14.19
CA PHE A 284 -11.32 -3.72 -13.12
C PHE A 284 -12.06 -4.94 -13.64
#